data_b4a6169d4baf3a62d027059b1372999e
#
_entry.id   b4a6169d4baf3a62d027059b1372999e
#
_cell.length_a   1.000
_cell.length_b   1.000
_cell.length_c   1.000
_cell.angle_alpha   90.00
_cell.angle_beta   90.00
_cell.angle_gamma   90.00
#
_symmetry.space_group_name_H-M   'P 1'
#
loop_
_entity.id
_entity.type
_entity.pdbx_description
1 polymer ?
#
loop_
_entity_poly.entity_id
_entity_poly.type
_entity_poly.pdbx_seq_one_letter_code
_entity_poly.pdbx_strand_id
1 'polypeptide(L)'
;MQLKRPNPPLQLGLMAASCALLGSTAAQAQTVADKALPWQVETALLYYKENAGLLQTIEPIVNLKKDFGDQRVVDGTFILDTMSGASPNGAIPSRKPQTFASPSSTSLTPRAGAKTKLYTITPGNLPEDPHFKEQRAAGDLDWSQPIGIDSNLSYGGHLSTEHDFNSAAVNAAVSHDFNNKNTTLSAGFNEEYDQIHARGGNPVPATDYTLYEKEGNQTKNVAGVLVGVTQVMSRNWLAQLNYSYDRSQGYLTDPYRILSVVDASGAEMGYRYESRPDSRVRQSLYLGNKVALGPAVLDLSYRRGKDDWGVNSDTVDTHLRIDVARDMYLEPHVRWYRQSAADFYHLYVNQADPLPTDMSADPRLAAFTGTTIGVKFGVKVAHSGELSLRLEEYQQKPTDRSSPLTELQGLDLNPGIKGTIVQIGWRQEF
;
A
#
# COMPACT_ATOMS: atom_id res chain seq x y z
N MET A 1 -1.09 -2.16 -14.39
CA MET A 1 -1.63 -1.21 -13.42
C MET A 1 -1.41 -1.78 -12.04
N GLN A 2 -0.40 -1.30 -11.37
CA GLN A 2 -0.25 -1.60 -9.96
C GLN A 2 -1.36 -0.89 -9.21
N LEU A 3 -2.27 -1.62 -8.57
CA LEU A 3 -2.82 -1.14 -7.33
C LEU A 3 -1.64 -1.12 -6.35
N LYS A 4 -0.76 -0.11 -6.48
CA LYS A 4 0.13 0.19 -5.39
C LYS A 4 -0.78 0.49 -4.21
N ARG A 5 -0.93 -0.49 -3.30
CA ARG A 5 -1.07 -0.13 -1.90
C ARG A 5 -0.08 1.00 -1.68
N PRO A 6 -0.39 2.06 -0.95
CA PRO A 6 0.58 3.12 -0.71
C PRO A 6 1.89 2.47 -0.28
N ASN A 7 2.88 2.48 -1.15
CA ASN A 7 4.19 1.82 -1.10
C ASN A 7 4.35 0.84 0.07
N PRO A 8 3.93 -0.42 -0.07
CA PRO A 8 4.07 -1.39 1.02
C PRO A 8 5.52 -1.60 1.46
N PRO A 9 6.57 -1.57 0.60
CA PRO A 9 7.91 -1.82 1.10
C PRO A 9 8.42 -0.74 2.06
N LEU A 10 8.13 0.54 1.83
CA LEU A 10 8.53 1.60 2.74
C LEU A 10 7.76 1.60 4.05
N GLN A 11 6.47 1.30 4.00
CA GLN A 11 5.66 1.16 5.22
C GLN A 11 5.89 -0.18 5.91
N LEU A 12 6.15 -1.27 5.18
CA LEU A 12 6.49 -2.56 5.78
C LEU A 12 7.89 -2.57 6.40
N GLY A 13 8.91 -2.03 5.73
CA GLY A 13 10.25 -1.92 6.33
C GLY A 13 10.27 -1.00 7.55
N LEU A 14 9.61 0.15 7.50
CA LEU A 14 9.47 1.08 8.63
C LEU A 14 8.42 0.62 9.64
N MET A 15 7.35 -0.08 9.23
CA MET A 15 6.40 -0.72 10.14
C MET A 15 6.96 -2.01 10.72
N ALA A 16 7.75 -2.79 10.01
CA ALA A 16 8.47 -3.93 10.59
C ALA A 16 9.49 -3.46 11.63
N ALA A 17 10.25 -2.40 11.37
CA ALA A 17 11.11 -1.78 12.37
C ALA A 17 10.31 -1.23 13.57
N SER A 18 9.15 -0.62 13.36
CA SER A 18 8.29 -0.14 14.44
C SER A 18 7.51 -1.26 15.12
N CYS A 19 7.10 -2.32 14.41
CA CYS A 19 6.45 -3.49 14.99
C CYS A 19 7.44 -4.42 15.71
N ALA A 20 8.67 -4.56 15.23
CA ALA A 20 9.73 -5.24 15.95
C ALA A 20 10.05 -4.55 17.28
N LEU A 21 9.99 -3.20 17.31
CA LEU A 21 10.12 -2.40 18.54
C LEU A 21 8.91 -2.59 19.48
N LEU A 22 7.69 -2.78 18.98
CA LEU A 22 6.51 -3.05 19.80
C LEU A 22 6.44 -4.51 20.30
N GLY A 23 6.96 -5.45 19.51
CA GLY A 23 7.01 -6.88 19.88
C GLY A 23 8.03 -7.19 20.98
N SER A 24 9.10 -6.41 21.08
CA SER A 24 10.16 -6.64 22.08
C SER A 24 9.84 -6.09 23.46
N THR A 25 8.97 -5.08 23.57
CA THR A 25 8.72 -4.39 24.86
C THR A 25 7.58 -4.99 25.70
N ALA A 26 6.74 -5.84 25.15
CA ALA A 26 5.58 -6.37 25.88
C ALA A 26 5.83 -7.70 26.62
N ALA A 27 6.99 -8.34 26.49
CA ALA A 27 7.16 -9.72 26.94
C ALA A 27 8.33 -10.02 27.88
N GLN A 28 9.12 -9.04 28.35
CA GLN A 28 10.31 -9.40 29.14
C GLN A 28 10.44 -8.65 30.46
N ALA A 29 9.53 -8.94 31.39
CA ALA A 29 9.83 -8.86 32.82
C ALA A 29 10.05 -10.28 33.39
N GLN A 30 10.78 -11.13 32.71
CA GLN A 30 11.28 -12.38 33.29
C GLN A 30 12.70 -12.62 32.84
N THR A 31 13.61 -12.62 33.80
CA THR A 31 14.92 -13.26 33.73
C THR A 31 14.74 -14.74 33.38
N VAL A 32 14.67 -15.05 32.10
CA VAL A 32 14.76 -16.44 31.62
C VAL A 32 16.13 -16.59 30.94
N ALA A 33 16.89 -17.52 31.49
CA ALA A 33 18.18 -17.96 30.97
C ALA A 33 18.17 -18.16 29.44
N ASP A 34 19.31 -17.85 28.82
CA ASP A 34 19.81 -18.09 27.47
C ASP A 34 19.28 -19.35 26.74
N LYS A 35 17.97 -19.44 26.53
CA LYS A 35 17.40 -20.54 25.77
C LYS A 35 16.75 -19.98 24.50
N ALA A 36 17.27 -20.38 23.35
CA ALA A 36 16.65 -20.08 22.07
C ALA A 36 15.17 -20.50 22.08
N LEU A 37 14.30 -19.57 21.68
CA LEU A 37 12.88 -19.85 21.53
C LEU A 37 12.66 -20.75 20.29
N PRO A 38 11.54 -21.48 20.23
CA PRO A 38 11.19 -22.26 19.05
C PRO A 38 11.07 -21.36 17.80
N TRP A 39 11.14 -21.97 16.61
CA TRP A 39 10.77 -21.28 15.40
C TRP A 39 9.29 -20.90 15.44
N GLN A 40 8.98 -19.69 15.08
CA GLN A 40 7.63 -19.24 14.79
C GLN A 40 7.40 -19.28 13.28
N VAL A 41 6.32 -19.94 12.86
CA VAL A 41 5.85 -19.94 11.48
C VAL A 41 4.47 -19.34 11.45
N GLU A 42 4.29 -18.27 10.71
CA GLU A 42 2.98 -17.68 10.44
C GLU A 42 2.67 -17.80 8.95
N THR A 43 1.49 -18.31 8.63
CA THR A 43 1.00 -18.35 7.26
C THR A 43 -0.33 -17.65 7.19
N ALA A 44 -0.58 -16.93 6.12
CA ALA A 44 -1.87 -16.32 5.85
C ALA A 44 -2.23 -16.45 4.37
N LEU A 45 -3.52 -16.60 4.12
CA LEU A 45 -4.10 -16.50 2.79
C LEU A 45 -5.09 -15.34 2.81
N LEU A 46 -4.77 -14.28 2.09
CA LEU A 46 -5.65 -13.13 1.92
C LEU A 46 -6.37 -13.23 0.57
N TYR A 47 -7.67 -13.03 0.60
CA TYR A 47 -8.52 -12.84 -0.57
C TYR A 47 -9.17 -11.47 -0.50
N TYR A 48 -8.95 -10.65 -1.52
CA TYR A 48 -9.60 -9.35 -1.72
C TYR A 48 -10.44 -9.39 -2.99
N LYS A 49 -11.64 -8.85 -2.93
CA LYS A 49 -12.51 -8.72 -4.10
C LYS A 49 -13.27 -7.41 -4.08
N GLU A 50 -13.19 -6.67 -5.17
CA GLU A 50 -14.01 -5.49 -5.41
C GLU A 50 -15.41 -5.87 -5.90
N ASN A 51 -16.40 -5.08 -5.51
CA ASN A 51 -17.78 -5.22 -6.01
C ASN A 51 -17.82 -4.90 -7.50
N ALA A 52 -18.86 -5.39 -8.18
CA ALA A 52 -19.04 -5.28 -9.63
C ALA A 52 -18.01 -6.07 -10.48
N GLY A 53 -17.25 -6.99 -9.88
CA GLY A 53 -16.31 -7.85 -10.61
C GLY A 53 -15.05 -7.13 -11.10
N LEU A 54 -14.71 -5.96 -10.49
CA LEU A 54 -13.57 -5.15 -10.85
C LEU A 54 -12.26 -5.92 -10.58
N LEU A 55 -11.67 -5.75 -9.45
CA LEU A 55 -10.40 -6.36 -9.10
C LEU A 55 -10.58 -7.46 -8.05
N GLN A 56 -9.79 -8.52 -8.19
CA GLN A 56 -9.61 -9.53 -7.14
C GLN A 56 -8.12 -9.83 -6.94
N THR A 57 -7.75 -10.12 -5.69
CA THR A 57 -6.38 -10.47 -5.31
C THR A 57 -6.41 -11.73 -4.44
N ILE A 58 -5.47 -12.63 -4.68
CA ILE A 58 -5.14 -13.76 -3.81
C ILE A 58 -3.69 -13.61 -3.42
N GLU A 59 -3.43 -13.60 -2.11
CA GLU A 59 -2.11 -13.32 -1.56
C GLU A 59 -1.78 -14.32 -0.44
N PRO A 60 -1.08 -15.43 -0.75
CA PRO A 60 -0.43 -16.25 0.26
C PRO A 60 0.80 -15.54 0.84
N ILE A 61 0.94 -15.62 2.15
CA ILE A 61 2.02 -15.03 2.94
C ILE A 61 2.58 -16.10 3.84
N VAL A 62 3.91 -16.18 3.93
CA VAL A 62 4.63 -17.03 4.89
C VAL A 62 5.63 -16.16 5.62
N ASN A 63 5.60 -16.16 6.94
CA ASN A 63 6.60 -15.53 7.78
C ASN A 63 7.28 -16.58 8.67
N LEU A 64 8.59 -16.49 8.78
CA LEU A 64 9.45 -17.33 9.60
C LEU A 64 10.25 -16.45 10.55
N LYS A 65 10.10 -16.68 11.84
CA LYS A 65 10.81 -15.92 12.87
C LYS A 65 11.55 -16.83 13.83
N LYS A 66 12.78 -16.47 14.17
CA LYS A 66 13.60 -17.14 15.16
C LYS A 66 14.18 -16.14 16.14
N ASP A 67 13.88 -16.31 17.41
CA ASP A 67 14.56 -15.65 18.51
C ASP A 67 15.59 -16.63 19.09
N PHE A 68 16.84 -16.19 19.18
CA PHE A 68 17.97 -17.00 19.65
C PHE A 68 18.10 -16.97 21.18
N GLY A 69 17.24 -16.24 21.89
CA GLY A 69 17.21 -16.15 23.35
C GLY A 69 18.15 -15.10 23.93
N ASP A 70 19.05 -14.54 23.14
CA ASP A 70 20.02 -13.53 23.49
C ASP A 70 19.71 -12.16 22.86
N GLN A 71 18.45 -11.91 22.54
CA GLN A 71 17.92 -10.72 21.84
C GLN A 71 18.32 -10.66 20.36
N ARG A 72 19.00 -11.67 19.80
CA ARG A 72 19.17 -11.81 18.36
C ARG A 72 17.93 -12.43 17.76
N VAL A 73 17.41 -11.82 16.70
CA VAL A 73 16.20 -12.26 16.01
C VAL A 73 16.45 -12.25 14.50
N VAL A 74 16.07 -13.30 13.81
CA VAL A 74 15.89 -13.32 12.35
C VAL A 74 14.40 -13.38 12.05
N ASP A 75 13.97 -12.58 11.09
CA ASP A 75 12.59 -12.53 10.61
C ASP A 75 12.59 -12.53 9.07
N GLY A 76 11.93 -13.49 8.48
CA GLY A 76 11.85 -13.62 7.03
C GLY A 76 10.39 -13.72 6.57
N THR A 77 10.00 -12.91 5.59
CA THR A 77 8.65 -12.94 5.01
C THR A 77 8.72 -13.21 3.52
N PHE A 78 7.84 -14.07 3.03
CA PHE A 78 7.65 -14.33 1.61
C PHE A 78 6.19 -14.13 1.24
N ILE A 79 5.95 -13.39 0.13
CA ILE A 79 4.63 -12.99 -0.33
C ILE A 79 4.51 -13.31 -1.82
N LEU A 80 3.40 -13.92 -2.20
CA LEU A 80 3.00 -14.06 -3.59
C LEU A 80 1.67 -13.33 -3.79
N ASP A 81 1.61 -12.40 -4.74
CA ASP A 81 0.37 -11.74 -5.10
C ASP A 81 -0.07 -12.19 -6.49
N THR A 82 -1.34 -12.48 -6.64
CA THR A 82 -1.99 -12.64 -7.94
C THR A 82 -3.20 -11.73 -8.00
N MET A 83 -3.14 -10.76 -8.90
CA MET A 83 -4.23 -9.82 -9.16
C MET A 83 -4.83 -10.10 -10.53
N SER A 84 -6.14 -10.03 -10.63
CA SER A 84 -6.87 -10.18 -11.89
C SER A 84 -8.20 -9.42 -11.84
N GLY A 85 -8.77 -9.13 -12.99
CA GLY A 85 -10.08 -8.46 -13.08
C GLY A 85 -10.10 -7.32 -14.09
N ALA A 86 -10.90 -6.29 -13.81
CA ALA A 86 -10.96 -5.08 -14.60
C ALA A 86 -10.26 -3.92 -13.87
N SER A 87 -9.53 -3.11 -14.62
CA SER A 87 -8.77 -1.99 -14.07
C SER A 87 -9.02 -0.70 -14.85
N PRO A 88 -9.45 0.39 -14.16
CA PRO A 88 -9.61 1.68 -14.81
C PRO A 88 -8.30 2.15 -15.46
N ASN A 89 -8.38 2.64 -16.68
CA ASN A 89 -7.21 3.19 -17.40
C ASN A 89 -6.97 4.69 -17.16
N GLY A 90 -7.93 5.37 -16.52
CA GLY A 90 -7.88 6.81 -16.22
C GLY A 90 -8.74 7.68 -17.15
N ALA A 91 -9.18 7.15 -18.30
CA ALA A 91 -10.14 7.86 -19.14
C ALA A 91 -11.52 7.93 -18.46
N ILE A 92 -12.25 9.01 -18.71
CA ILE A 92 -13.62 9.19 -18.21
C ILE A 92 -14.64 8.50 -19.12
N PRO A 93 -15.85 8.16 -18.61
CA PRO A 93 -16.96 7.68 -19.42
C PRO A 93 -17.32 8.67 -20.56
N SER A 94 -17.68 8.14 -21.71
CA SER A 94 -18.14 8.91 -22.88
C SER A 94 -19.52 8.45 -23.30
N ARG A 95 -20.26 9.34 -23.98
CA ARG A 95 -21.55 8.97 -24.62
C ARG A 95 -21.37 8.16 -25.92
N LYS A 96 -20.11 7.98 -26.36
CA LYS A 96 -19.73 7.18 -27.52
C LYS A 96 -18.94 5.94 -27.06
N PRO A 97 -18.94 4.86 -27.86
CA PRO A 97 -18.05 3.72 -27.59
C PRO A 97 -16.58 4.16 -27.60
N GLN A 98 -15.79 3.68 -26.63
CA GLN A 98 -14.36 3.96 -26.51
C GLN A 98 -13.58 2.65 -26.67
N THR A 99 -12.50 2.67 -27.46
CA THR A 99 -11.68 1.47 -27.71
C THR A 99 -10.23 1.73 -27.33
N PHE A 100 -9.67 0.83 -26.52
CA PHE A 100 -8.31 0.92 -26.00
C PHE A 100 -7.53 -0.38 -26.24
N ALA A 101 -6.20 -0.27 -26.24
CA ALA A 101 -5.32 -1.42 -26.21
C ALA A 101 -5.08 -1.85 -24.75
N SER A 102 -5.21 -3.15 -24.47
CA SER A 102 -4.90 -3.70 -23.14
C SER A 102 -3.38 -3.70 -22.90
N PRO A 103 -2.89 -3.13 -21.79
CA PRO A 103 -1.49 -3.27 -21.38
C PRO A 103 -1.03 -4.73 -21.20
N SER A 104 -1.96 -5.64 -20.92
CA SER A 104 -1.68 -7.08 -20.83
C SER A 104 -1.41 -7.74 -22.19
N SER A 105 -1.50 -7.00 -23.30
CA SER A 105 -1.14 -7.51 -24.63
C SER A 105 0.38 -7.47 -24.87
N THR A 106 0.87 -8.35 -25.72
CA THR A 106 2.31 -8.44 -26.07
C THR A 106 2.82 -7.26 -26.89
N SER A 107 1.94 -6.42 -27.42
CA SER A 107 2.27 -5.18 -28.13
C SER A 107 1.12 -4.20 -27.99
N LEU A 108 1.42 -2.97 -27.63
CA LEU A 108 0.45 -1.87 -27.59
C LEU A 108 0.30 -1.16 -28.95
N THR A 109 1.21 -1.42 -29.88
CA THR A 109 1.13 -0.87 -31.23
C THR A 109 0.43 -1.83 -32.17
N PRO A 110 -0.56 -1.38 -32.99
CA PRO A 110 -1.13 -2.16 -34.07
C PRO A 110 -0.08 -2.37 -35.19
N ARG A 111 0.88 -3.25 -34.95
CA ARG A 111 1.84 -3.66 -35.99
C ARG A 111 1.27 -4.88 -36.70
N ALA A 112 1.37 -4.95 -38.02
CA ALA A 112 0.98 -6.14 -38.78
C ALA A 112 1.65 -7.38 -38.17
N GLY A 113 0.83 -8.31 -37.61
CA GLY A 113 1.30 -9.54 -36.96
C GLY A 113 1.39 -9.50 -35.42
N ALA A 114 1.24 -8.36 -34.76
CA ALA A 114 1.19 -8.28 -33.30
C ALA A 114 -0.21 -8.58 -32.77
N LYS A 115 -0.30 -9.46 -31.76
CA LYS A 115 -1.60 -9.76 -31.10
C LYS A 115 -1.90 -8.68 -30.06
N THR A 116 -2.35 -7.49 -30.51
CA THR A 116 -2.87 -6.46 -29.61
C THR A 116 -4.28 -6.86 -29.19
N LYS A 117 -4.50 -7.00 -27.87
CA LYS A 117 -5.83 -7.18 -27.31
C LYS A 117 -6.49 -5.82 -27.20
N LEU A 118 -7.49 -5.56 -28.04
CA LEU A 118 -8.34 -4.39 -27.92
C LEU A 118 -9.54 -4.71 -27.04
N TYR A 119 -10.00 -3.72 -26.29
CA TYR A 119 -11.27 -3.79 -25.56
C TYR A 119 -12.09 -2.53 -25.85
N THR A 120 -13.41 -2.70 -25.95
CA THR A 120 -14.34 -1.62 -26.25
C THR A 120 -15.30 -1.44 -25.09
N ILE A 121 -15.41 -0.21 -24.63
CA ILE A 121 -16.31 0.20 -23.56
C ILE A 121 -17.59 0.74 -24.16
N THR A 122 -18.71 0.28 -23.64
CA THR A 122 -20.04 0.77 -24.03
C THR A 122 -20.27 2.20 -23.50
N PRO A 123 -21.06 3.02 -24.21
CA PRO A 123 -21.35 4.39 -23.77
C PRO A 123 -21.82 4.48 -22.32
N GLY A 124 -21.33 5.46 -21.60
CA GLY A 124 -21.69 5.74 -20.22
C GLY A 124 -20.96 4.94 -19.16
N ASN A 125 -20.17 3.92 -19.53
CA ASN A 125 -19.40 3.12 -18.60
C ASN A 125 -17.97 3.66 -18.42
N LEU A 126 -17.41 3.46 -17.22
CA LEU A 126 -16.01 3.78 -16.93
C LEU A 126 -15.09 2.88 -17.78
N PRO A 127 -14.06 3.45 -18.43
CA PRO A 127 -13.07 2.66 -19.16
C PRO A 127 -12.20 1.81 -18.24
N GLU A 128 -12.41 0.50 -18.29
CA GLU A 128 -11.70 -0.50 -17.49
C GLU A 128 -11.16 -1.60 -18.40
N ASP A 129 -9.87 -1.95 -18.24
CA ASP A 129 -9.28 -3.08 -18.96
C ASP A 129 -9.74 -4.42 -18.34
N PRO A 130 -10.57 -5.21 -19.01
CA PRO A 130 -11.07 -6.47 -18.48
C PRO A 130 -10.05 -7.61 -18.52
N HIS A 131 -8.87 -7.39 -19.12
CA HIS A 131 -7.81 -8.38 -19.27
C HIS A 131 -6.66 -8.19 -18.25
N PHE A 132 -6.88 -7.35 -17.24
CA PHE A 132 -5.87 -7.06 -16.24
C PHE A 132 -5.48 -8.34 -15.48
N LYS A 133 -4.19 -8.62 -15.47
CA LYS A 133 -3.59 -9.68 -14.69
C LYS A 133 -2.16 -9.30 -14.31
N GLU A 134 -1.86 -9.37 -13.01
CA GLU A 134 -0.52 -9.14 -12.48
C GLU A 134 -0.16 -10.22 -11.46
N GLN A 135 1.13 -10.57 -11.39
CA GLN A 135 1.69 -11.47 -10.42
C GLN A 135 2.97 -10.88 -9.85
N ARG A 136 3.09 -10.93 -8.53
CA ARG A 136 4.24 -10.45 -7.80
C ARG A 136 4.78 -11.54 -6.88
N ALA A 137 6.10 -11.67 -6.82
CA ALA A 137 6.79 -12.38 -5.77
C ALA A 137 7.65 -11.37 -5.00
N ALA A 138 7.55 -11.39 -3.68
CA ALA A 138 8.32 -10.51 -2.81
C ALA A 138 8.87 -11.26 -1.60
N GLY A 139 10.03 -10.84 -1.11
CA GLY A 139 10.66 -11.40 0.07
C GLY A 139 11.35 -10.31 0.89
N ASP A 140 11.25 -10.44 2.20
CA ASP A 140 11.90 -9.61 3.20
C ASP A 140 12.76 -10.51 4.10
N LEU A 141 13.92 -10.02 4.50
CA LEU A 141 14.76 -10.67 5.49
C LEU A 141 15.37 -9.61 6.40
N ASP A 142 15.08 -9.70 7.68
CA ASP A 142 15.54 -8.79 8.72
C ASP A 142 16.32 -9.53 9.81
N TRP A 143 17.38 -8.91 10.26
CA TRP A 143 18.17 -9.34 11.40
C TRP A 143 18.19 -8.26 12.46
N SER A 144 18.01 -8.64 13.71
CA SER A 144 18.09 -7.74 14.87
C SER A 144 19.05 -8.32 15.90
N GLN A 145 19.87 -7.47 16.51
CA GLN A 145 20.84 -7.85 17.54
C GLN A 145 21.12 -6.74 18.53
N PRO A 146 21.45 -7.10 19.79
CA PRO A 146 21.90 -6.11 20.75
C PRO A 146 23.28 -5.55 20.38
N ILE A 147 23.48 -4.25 20.62
CA ILE A 147 24.77 -3.53 20.49
C ILE A 147 25.13 -2.87 21.82
N GLY A 148 25.16 -3.66 22.88
CA GLY A 148 25.35 -3.20 24.26
C GLY A 148 24.17 -3.62 25.14
N ILE A 149 24.06 -3.00 26.32
CA ILE A 149 23.09 -3.40 27.34
C ILE A 149 21.67 -2.93 26.98
N ASP A 150 21.55 -1.69 26.48
CA ASP A 150 20.27 -1.00 26.29
C ASP A 150 20.05 -0.57 24.82
N SER A 151 20.83 -1.08 23.89
CA SER A 151 20.72 -0.72 22.48
C SER A 151 20.53 -1.95 21.61
N ASN A 152 19.72 -1.80 20.55
CA ASN A 152 19.51 -2.82 19.55
C ASN A 152 19.73 -2.24 18.14
N LEU A 153 20.35 -3.02 17.25
CA LEU A 153 20.53 -2.75 15.84
C LEU A 153 19.72 -3.74 15.05
N SER A 154 18.91 -3.25 14.12
CA SER A 154 18.25 -4.07 13.11
C SER A 154 18.68 -3.63 11.71
N TYR A 155 18.80 -4.59 10.80
CA TYR A 155 19.06 -4.33 9.38
C TYR A 155 18.43 -5.43 8.54
N GLY A 156 18.07 -5.09 7.32
CA GLY A 156 17.40 -6.03 6.45
C GLY A 156 17.42 -5.63 4.99
N GLY A 157 16.78 -6.46 4.19
CA GLY A 157 16.61 -6.24 2.76
C GLY A 157 15.27 -6.75 2.26
N HIS A 158 14.82 -6.13 1.18
CA HIS A 158 13.61 -6.46 0.46
C HIS A 158 13.92 -6.67 -1.02
N LEU A 159 13.30 -7.69 -1.62
CA LEU A 159 13.30 -7.91 -3.06
C LEU A 159 11.88 -8.15 -3.53
N SER A 160 11.50 -7.54 -4.64
CA SER A 160 10.20 -7.76 -5.27
C SER A 160 10.34 -7.80 -6.78
N THR A 161 9.63 -8.71 -7.41
CA THR A 161 9.59 -8.83 -8.87
C THR A 161 8.16 -8.98 -9.34
N GLU A 162 7.84 -8.21 -10.35
CA GLU A 162 6.61 -8.27 -11.13
C GLU A 162 6.98 -8.37 -12.62
N HIS A 163 5.99 -8.52 -13.48
CA HIS A 163 6.27 -8.62 -14.90
C HIS A 163 6.89 -7.34 -15.49
N ASP A 164 6.52 -6.19 -14.99
CA ASP A 164 6.88 -4.87 -15.50
C ASP A 164 7.57 -3.98 -14.45
N PHE A 165 7.88 -4.54 -13.27
CA PHE A 165 8.47 -3.80 -12.16
C PHE A 165 9.33 -4.71 -11.28
N ASN A 166 10.57 -4.27 -10.99
CA ASN A 166 11.43 -4.89 -10.01
C ASN A 166 11.82 -3.88 -8.94
N SER A 167 11.93 -4.32 -7.70
CA SER A 167 12.34 -3.48 -6.57
C SER A 167 13.36 -4.21 -5.72
N ALA A 168 14.37 -3.47 -5.25
CA ALA A 168 15.31 -3.92 -4.23
C ALA A 168 15.47 -2.81 -3.20
N ALA A 169 15.40 -3.16 -1.92
CA ALA A 169 15.60 -2.19 -0.84
C ALA A 169 16.48 -2.75 0.27
N VAL A 170 17.13 -1.84 0.99
CA VAL A 170 17.84 -2.11 2.23
C VAL A 170 17.33 -1.19 3.33
N ASN A 171 17.35 -1.68 4.56
CA ASN A 171 16.96 -0.90 5.73
C ASN A 171 17.94 -1.12 6.89
N ALA A 172 18.06 -0.14 7.77
CA ALA A 172 18.68 -0.31 9.07
C ALA A 172 18.06 0.62 10.11
N ALA A 173 18.00 0.17 11.34
CA ALA A 173 17.49 0.96 12.45
C ALA A 173 18.26 0.66 13.73
N VAL A 174 18.38 1.68 14.59
CA VAL A 174 18.93 1.58 15.92
C VAL A 174 17.91 2.05 16.94
N SER A 175 17.82 1.36 18.06
CA SER A 175 17.05 1.80 19.23
C SER A 175 17.89 1.79 20.48
N HIS A 176 17.55 2.69 21.41
CA HIS A 176 18.19 2.78 22.72
C HIS A 176 17.15 2.99 23.80
N ASP A 177 17.25 2.18 24.85
CA ASP A 177 16.35 2.19 25.99
C ASP A 177 16.91 3.08 27.10
N PHE A 178 16.06 3.93 27.66
CA PHE A 178 16.32 4.82 28.80
C PHE A 178 15.37 4.49 29.94
N ASN A 179 15.66 5.04 31.13
CA ASN A 179 14.76 4.98 32.29
C ASN A 179 14.30 3.54 32.63
N ASN A 180 15.23 2.60 32.72
CA ASN A 180 14.95 1.19 32.94
C ASN A 180 13.95 0.62 31.89
N LYS A 181 14.19 0.92 30.61
CA LYS A 181 13.37 0.51 29.45
C LYS A 181 11.95 1.08 29.41
N ASN A 182 11.68 2.15 30.18
CA ASN A 182 10.39 2.84 30.09
C ASN A 182 10.30 3.79 28.90
N THR A 183 11.46 4.23 28.37
CA THR A 183 11.54 5.13 27.22
C THR A 183 12.49 4.53 26.20
N THR A 184 12.04 4.30 24.97
CA THR A 184 12.87 3.84 23.87
C THR A 184 12.93 4.92 22.80
N LEU A 185 14.11 5.37 22.42
CA LEU A 185 14.32 6.20 21.22
C LEU A 185 14.76 5.30 20.07
N SER A 186 14.26 5.59 18.88
CA SER A 186 14.60 4.84 17.67
C SER A 186 14.89 5.77 16.50
N ALA A 187 15.84 5.37 15.65
CA ALA A 187 16.12 6.01 14.38
C ALA A 187 16.38 4.93 13.33
N GLY A 188 15.85 5.13 12.14
CA GLY A 188 16.03 4.19 11.04
C GLY A 188 16.11 4.91 9.70
N PHE A 189 16.70 4.22 8.71
CA PHE A 189 16.70 4.63 7.32
C PHE A 189 16.39 3.46 6.40
N ASN A 190 15.95 3.77 5.19
CA ASN A 190 15.81 2.83 4.10
C ASN A 190 16.21 3.47 2.77
N GLU A 191 16.67 2.62 1.85
CA GLU A 191 16.95 2.97 0.46
C GLU A 191 16.32 1.91 -0.43
N GLU A 192 15.57 2.34 -1.46
CA GLU A 192 14.89 1.46 -2.41
C GLU A 192 15.25 1.89 -3.83
N TYR A 193 15.59 0.93 -4.66
CA TYR A 193 15.84 1.08 -6.08
C TYR A 193 14.82 0.28 -6.88
N ASP A 194 14.09 0.96 -7.76
CA ASP A 194 13.06 0.38 -8.60
C ASP A 194 13.43 0.47 -10.08
N GLN A 195 13.12 -0.59 -10.81
CA GLN A 195 13.18 -0.64 -12.26
C GLN A 195 11.77 -0.79 -12.84
N ILE A 196 11.42 0.08 -13.79
CA ILE A 196 10.11 0.11 -14.45
C ILE A 196 10.32 -0.24 -15.92
N HIS A 197 9.73 -1.35 -16.36
CA HIS A 197 9.86 -1.87 -17.71
C HIS A 197 8.48 -2.29 -18.26
N ALA A 198 7.61 -1.28 -18.42
CA ALA A 198 6.24 -1.50 -18.83
C ALA A 198 6.16 -2.28 -20.14
N ARG A 199 5.15 -3.12 -20.28
CA ARG A 199 4.85 -3.85 -21.51
C ARG A 199 4.65 -2.88 -22.67
N GLY A 200 5.37 -3.08 -23.75
CA GLY A 200 5.34 -2.19 -24.91
C GLY A 200 6.18 -0.90 -24.74
N GLY A 201 6.94 -0.78 -23.65
CA GLY A 201 7.78 0.36 -23.29
C GLY A 201 7.07 1.38 -22.41
N ASN A 202 7.85 2.16 -21.65
CA ASN A 202 7.31 3.24 -20.82
C ASN A 202 6.88 4.40 -21.74
N PRO A 203 5.65 4.93 -21.58
CA PRO A 203 5.23 6.06 -22.42
C PRO A 203 6.01 7.32 -22.09
N VAL A 204 6.23 8.16 -23.09
CA VAL A 204 6.70 9.53 -22.89
C VAL A 204 5.59 10.31 -22.21
N PRO A 205 5.81 10.91 -21.02
CA PRO A 205 4.76 11.61 -20.28
C PRO A 205 4.11 12.73 -21.10
N ALA A 206 2.82 12.99 -20.86
CA ALA A 206 2.00 14.02 -21.52
C ALA A 206 1.83 13.88 -23.04
N THR A 207 2.36 12.85 -23.69
CA THR A 207 2.20 12.66 -25.15
C THR A 207 0.82 12.13 -25.49
N ASP A 208 0.44 12.32 -26.77
CA ASP A 208 -0.80 11.80 -27.32
C ASP A 208 -0.79 10.26 -27.31
N TYR A 209 -1.85 9.66 -26.77
CA TYR A 209 -1.98 8.22 -26.66
C TYR A 209 -1.87 7.49 -28.03
N THR A 210 -2.33 8.13 -29.12
CA THR A 210 -2.31 7.55 -30.48
C THR A 210 -0.95 7.52 -31.12
N LEU A 211 0.00 8.36 -30.67
CA LEU A 211 1.34 8.41 -31.22
C LEU A 211 2.22 7.25 -30.74
N TYR A 212 1.82 6.60 -29.61
CA TYR A 212 2.56 5.48 -29.01
C TYR A 212 4.04 5.77 -28.76
N GLU A 213 4.36 7.03 -28.44
CA GLU A 213 5.73 7.42 -28.11
C GLU A 213 6.17 6.72 -26.82
N LYS A 214 7.30 6.00 -26.92
CA LYS A 214 7.80 5.15 -25.85
C LYS A 214 9.26 5.41 -25.59
N GLU A 215 9.60 5.36 -24.31
CA GLU A 215 10.98 5.35 -23.82
C GLU A 215 11.41 3.95 -23.41
N GLY A 216 12.69 3.77 -23.14
CA GLY A 216 13.24 2.54 -22.60
C GLY A 216 12.86 2.30 -21.13
N ASN A 217 13.58 1.38 -20.50
CA ASN A 217 13.42 1.12 -19.08
C ASN A 217 13.69 2.39 -18.26
N GLN A 218 12.88 2.60 -17.26
CA GLN A 218 12.95 3.73 -16.33
C GLN A 218 13.35 3.26 -14.94
N THR A 219 13.82 4.18 -14.12
CA THR A 219 14.21 3.89 -12.74
C THR A 219 13.63 4.91 -11.78
N LYS A 220 13.50 4.47 -10.53
CA LYS A 220 13.08 5.31 -9.41
C LYS A 220 13.88 4.92 -8.17
N ASN A 221 14.34 5.91 -7.42
CA ASN A 221 14.95 5.73 -6.11
C ASN A 221 14.03 6.28 -5.02
N VAL A 222 14.03 5.62 -3.87
CA VAL A 222 13.30 6.10 -2.69
C VAL A 222 14.22 6.00 -1.48
N ALA A 223 14.48 7.14 -0.83
CA ALA A 223 15.23 7.20 0.42
C ALA A 223 14.31 7.69 1.53
N GLY A 224 14.39 7.08 2.71
CA GLY A 224 13.56 7.43 3.84
C GLY A 224 14.32 7.40 5.17
N VAL A 225 13.89 8.26 6.10
CA VAL A 225 14.34 8.26 7.48
C VAL A 225 13.14 8.28 8.42
N LEU A 226 13.29 7.63 9.57
CA LEU A 226 12.32 7.60 10.63
C LEU A 226 13.00 7.87 11.96
N VAL A 227 12.37 8.70 12.79
CA VAL A 227 12.73 8.85 14.20
C VAL A 227 11.48 8.62 15.05
N GLY A 228 11.67 7.97 16.21
CA GLY A 228 10.55 7.59 17.05
C GLY A 228 10.90 7.60 18.53
N VAL A 229 9.86 7.77 19.33
CA VAL A 229 9.91 7.56 20.77
C VAL A 229 8.75 6.66 21.19
N THR A 230 9.05 5.65 21.96
CA THR A 230 8.07 4.79 22.63
C THR A 230 8.20 5.00 24.13
N GLN A 231 7.08 5.23 24.81
CA GLN A 231 7.02 5.52 26.24
C GLN A 231 6.03 4.60 26.95
N VAL A 232 6.48 3.91 27.95
CA VAL A 232 5.60 3.23 28.91
C VAL A 232 5.01 4.31 29.83
N MET A 233 3.75 4.66 29.62
CA MET A 233 3.03 5.68 30.38
C MET A 233 2.55 5.16 31.73
N SER A 234 2.15 3.88 31.76
CA SER A 234 1.76 3.16 32.96
C SER A 234 1.88 1.64 32.73
N ARG A 235 1.55 0.82 33.74
CA ARG A 235 1.53 -0.65 33.61
C ARG A 235 0.61 -1.16 32.48
N ASN A 236 -0.39 -0.36 32.11
CA ASN A 236 -1.43 -0.75 31.17
C ASN A 236 -1.45 0.12 29.91
N TRP A 237 -0.54 1.08 29.77
CA TRP A 237 -0.55 2.02 28.64
C TRP A 237 0.84 2.25 28.08
N LEU A 238 0.98 1.97 26.79
CA LEU A 238 2.14 2.28 25.96
C LEU A 238 1.74 3.33 24.92
N ALA A 239 2.55 4.38 24.79
CA ALA A 239 2.38 5.42 23.75
C ALA A 239 3.59 5.44 22.83
N GLN A 240 3.38 5.73 21.56
CA GLN A 240 4.43 5.84 20.54
C GLN A 240 4.22 7.09 19.70
N LEU A 241 5.29 7.83 19.42
CA LEU A 241 5.29 8.96 18.49
C LEU A 241 6.42 8.75 17.49
N ASN A 242 6.09 8.74 16.19
CA ASN A 242 7.08 8.62 15.12
C ASN A 242 6.92 9.75 14.11
N TYR A 243 8.04 10.22 13.60
CA TYR A 243 8.11 11.10 12.43
C TYR A 243 8.88 10.41 11.32
N SER A 244 8.34 10.42 10.11
CA SER A 244 9.02 9.93 8.91
C SER A 244 9.14 11.01 7.85
N TYR A 245 10.24 10.95 7.11
CA TYR A 245 10.53 11.76 5.93
C TYR A 245 11.01 10.82 4.82
N ASP A 246 10.34 10.86 3.67
CA ASP A 246 10.64 10.02 2.52
C ASP A 246 10.78 10.87 1.27
N ARG A 247 11.79 10.59 0.44
CA ARG A 247 12.01 11.23 -0.85
C ARG A 247 12.07 10.18 -1.95
N SER A 248 11.21 10.33 -2.96
CA SER A 248 11.23 9.55 -4.19
C SER A 248 11.75 10.41 -5.34
N GLN A 249 12.59 9.86 -6.22
CA GLN A 249 13.13 10.54 -7.41
C GLN A 249 13.18 9.58 -8.60
N GLY A 250 12.96 10.11 -9.81
CA GLY A 250 13.00 9.38 -11.07
C GLY A 250 11.63 9.27 -11.72
N TYR A 251 11.36 8.19 -12.41
CA TYR A 251 10.10 7.98 -13.13
C TYR A 251 8.97 7.64 -12.16
N LEU A 252 8.12 8.62 -11.82
CA LEU A 252 6.99 8.46 -10.89
C LEU A 252 5.63 8.34 -11.62
N THR A 253 5.62 8.51 -12.94
CA THR A 253 4.45 8.36 -13.81
C THR A 253 4.00 6.88 -13.85
N ASP A 254 2.69 6.64 -13.86
CA ASP A 254 2.13 5.30 -14.07
C ASP A 254 2.05 5.04 -15.59
N PRO A 255 2.79 4.05 -16.14
CA PRO A 255 2.90 3.85 -17.58
C PRO A 255 1.58 3.41 -18.25
N TYR A 256 0.57 3.07 -17.47
CA TYR A 256 -0.71 2.55 -17.94
C TYR A 256 -1.87 3.54 -17.77
N ARG A 257 -1.59 4.74 -17.23
CA ARG A 257 -2.62 5.76 -17.01
C ARG A 257 -2.67 6.75 -18.16
N ILE A 258 -3.91 7.07 -18.52
CA ILE A 258 -4.22 8.10 -19.52
C ILE A 258 -5.26 9.07 -18.95
N LEU A 259 -5.36 10.25 -19.57
CA LEU A 259 -6.41 11.22 -19.30
C LEU A 259 -7.21 11.48 -20.58
N SER A 260 -8.50 11.68 -20.46
CA SER A 260 -9.34 12.18 -21.54
C SER A 260 -9.10 13.65 -21.79
N VAL A 261 -8.99 14.02 -23.08
CA VAL A 261 -9.04 15.38 -23.57
C VAL A 261 -10.45 15.64 -24.07
N VAL A 262 -11.10 16.69 -23.59
CA VAL A 262 -12.48 17.04 -23.97
C VAL A 262 -12.58 18.42 -24.56
N ASP A 263 -13.63 18.68 -25.35
CA ASP A 263 -13.99 20.01 -25.81
C ASP A 263 -14.80 20.80 -24.75
N ALA A 264 -15.24 22.01 -25.09
CA ALA A 264 -16.02 22.86 -24.21
C ALA A 264 -17.38 22.28 -23.82
N SER A 265 -17.91 21.29 -24.54
CA SER A 265 -19.15 20.57 -24.22
C SER A 265 -18.90 19.36 -23.30
N GLY A 266 -17.65 18.91 -23.18
CA GLY A 266 -17.28 17.66 -22.53
C GLY A 266 -17.23 16.46 -23.48
N ALA A 267 -17.37 16.68 -24.80
CA ALA A 267 -17.20 15.61 -25.78
C ALA A 267 -15.73 15.19 -25.88
N GLU A 268 -15.48 13.90 -25.95
CA GLU A 268 -14.15 13.35 -26.07
C GLU A 268 -13.49 13.75 -27.39
N MET A 269 -12.26 14.26 -27.30
CA MET A 269 -11.42 14.66 -28.43
C MET A 269 -10.16 13.80 -28.59
N GLY A 270 -9.83 12.97 -27.57
CA GLY A 270 -8.67 12.09 -27.56
C GLY A 270 -8.18 11.80 -26.14
N TYR A 271 -6.98 11.23 -26.07
CA TYR A 271 -6.36 10.83 -24.79
C TYR A 271 -4.89 11.21 -24.78
N ARG A 272 -4.37 11.40 -23.56
CA ARG A 272 -2.94 11.61 -23.32
C ARG A 272 -2.46 10.69 -22.22
N TYR A 273 -1.19 10.27 -22.30
CA TYR A 273 -0.53 9.63 -21.16
C TYR A 273 -0.42 10.61 -20.01
N GLU A 274 -0.53 10.10 -18.78
CA GLU A 274 -0.31 10.96 -17.60
C GLU A 274 1.13 11.44 -17.51
N SER A 275 1.34 12.52 -16.77
CA SER A 275 2.63 13.05 -16.38
C SER A 275 2.60 13.38 -14.90
N ARG A 276 3.60 12.95 -14.15
CA ARG A 276 3.79 13.30 -12.74
C ARG A 276 5.15 13.93 -12.54
N PRO A 277 5.31 14.81 -11.55
CA PRO A 277 6.63 15.31 -11.19
C PRO A 277 7.60 14.14 -10.92
N ASP A 278 8.86 14.32 -11.29
CA ASP A 278 9.93 13.32 -11.16
C ASP A 278 10.47 13.18 -9.72
N SER A 279 9.95 13.98 -8.80
CA SER A 279 10.27 13.91 -7.38
C SER A 279 9.00 14.00 -6.52
N ARG A 280 9.07 13.39 -5.34
CA ARG A 280 8.05 13.49 -4.30
C ARG A 280 8.68 13.42 -2.92
N VAL A 281 8.40 14.40 -2.10
CA VAL A 281 8.77 14.41 -0.68
C VAL A 281 7.52 14.17 0.17
N ARG A 282 7.56 13.14 1.02
CA ARG A 282 6.47 12.83 1.95
C ARG A 282 6.95 12.92 3.38
N GLN A 283 6.09 13.42 4.24
CA GLN A 283 6.30 13.50 5.68
C GLN A 283 5.09 12.91 6.38
N SER A 284 5.31 12.20 7.48
CA SER A 284 4.20 11.78 8.32
C SER A 284 4.53 11.81 9.80
N LEU A 285 3.52 12.16 10.59
CA LEU A 285 3.53 12.06 12.04
C LEU A 285 2.55 10.97 12.45
N TYR A 286 3.01 10.01 13.24
CA TYR A 286 2.24 8.89 13.74
C TYR A 286 2.20 8.92 15.27
N LEU A 287 1.02 8.81 15.84
CA LEU A 287 0.76 8.64 17.27
C LEU A 287 0.04 7.31 17.46
N GLY A 288 0.65 6.38 18.19
CA GLY A 288 0.09 5.08 18.55
C GLY A 288 -0.13 4.98 20.04
N ASN A 289 -1.21 4.31 20.44
CA ASN A 289 -1.52 4.01 21.84
C ASN A 289 -1.98 2.56 21.96
N LYS A 290 -1.39 1.81 22.87
CA LYS A 290 -1.84 0.48 23.23
C LYS A 290 -2.22 0.46 24.71
N VAL A 291 -3.49 0.14 25.01
CA VAL A 291 -4.04 0.20 26.36
C VAL A 291 -4.68 -1.13 26.73
N ALA A 292 -4.20 -1.73 27.82
CA ALA A 292 -4.83 -2.92 28.40
C ALA A 292 -6.02 -2.52 29.29
N LEU A 293 -7.20 -3.04 28.96
CA LEU A 293 -8.48 -2.74 29.61
C LEU A 293 -9.07 -4.02 30.25
N GLY A 294 -8.32 -4.67 31.12
CA GLY A 294 -8.68 -5.96 31.69
C GLY A 294 -8.61 -7.09 30.66
N PRO A 295 -9.75 -7.71 30.26
CA PRO A 295 -9.74 -8.76 29.24
C PRO A 295 -9.58 -8.26 27.81
N ALA A 296 -9.49 -6.95 27.61
CA ALA A 296 -9.37 -6.34 26.29
C ALA A 296 -8.08 -5.54 26.16
N VAL A 297 -7.57 -5.44 24.93
CA VAL A 297 -6.47 -4.56 24.55
C VAL A 297 -6.93 -3.66 23.42
N LEU A 298 -6.92 -2.35 23.67
CA LEU A 298 -7.19 -1.33 22.67
C LEU A 298 -5.87 -0.90 22.03
N ASP A 299 -5.81 -0.97 20.69
CA ASP A 299 -4.78 -0.36 19.85
C ASP A 299 -5.44 0.77 19.06
N LEU A 300 -5.03 2.01 19.32
CA LEU A 300 -5.58 3.22 18.70
C LEU A 300 -4.43 4.04 18.13
N SER A 301 -4.49 4.31 16.83
CA SER A 301 -3.49 5.16 16.20
C SER A 301 -4.10 6.30 15.38
N TYR A 302 -3.32 7.37 15.29
CA TYR A 302 -3.57 8.50 14.39
C TYR A 302 -2.32 8.79 13.57
N ARG A 303 -2.51 8.99 12.26
CA ARG A 303 -1.43 9.41 11.36
C ARG A 303 -1.84 10.65 10.57
N ARG A 304 -1.01 11.66 10.58
CA ARG A 304 -1.07 12.81 9.69
C ARG A 304 0.01 12.68 8.64
N GLY A 305 -0.36 12.71 7.36
CA GLY A 305 0.56 12.73 6.22
C GLY A 305 0.47 14.03 5.43
N LYS A 306 1.59 14.45 4.86
CA LYS A 306 1.70 15.60 3.95
C LYS A 306 2.78 15.34 2.92
N ASP A 307 2.57 15.77 1.68
CA ASP A 307 3.61 15.74 0.64
C ASP A 307 3.67 17.05 -0.17
N ASP A 308 4.69 17.16 -1.02
CA ASP A 308 4.90 18.29 -1.93
C ASP A 308 4.07 18.19 -3.23
N TRP A 309 3.30 17.14 -3.41
CA TRP A 309 2.28 17.02 -4.45
C TRP A 309 0.92 17.61 -4.04
N GLY A 310 0.82 18.24 -2.86
CA GLY A 310 -0.41 18.82 -2.31
C GLY A 310 -1.29 17.82 -1.56
N VAL A 311 -0.91 16.54 -1.48
CA VAL A 311 -1.70 15.54 -0.76
C VAL A 311 -1.50 15.68 0.74
N ASN A 312 -2.58 15.96 1.45
CA ASN A 312 -2.67 15.95 2.90
C ASN A 312 -3.61 14.83 3.32
N SER A 313 -3.19 14.01 4.28
CA SER A 313 -3.99 12.86 4.71
C SER A 313 -4.08 12.71 6.21
N ASP A 314 -5.20 12.17 6.67
CA ASP A 314 -5.48 11.79 8.04
C ASP A 314 -5.90 10.32 8.08
N THR A 315 -5.38 9.56 9.02
CA THR A 315 -5.79 8.17 9.28
C THR A 315 -6.06 8.00 10.76
N VAL A 316 -7.20 7.46 11.11
CA VAL A 316 -7.49 6.91 12.44
C VAL A 316 -7.68 5.41 12.26
N ASP A 317 -7.00 4.63 13.08
CA ASP A 317 -7.03 3.16 13.02
C ASP A 317 -7.22 2.60 14.43
N THR A 318 -8.18 1.67 14.60
CA THR A 318 -8.58 1.18 15.91
C THR A 318 -8.82 -0.33 15.87
N HIS A 319 -8.09 -1.07 16.68
CA HIS A 319 -8.31 -2.49 16.95
C HIS A 319 -8.64 -2.68 18.43
N LEU A 320 -9.66 -3.46 18.72
CA LEU A 320 -10.01 -3.81 20.08
C LEU A 320 -10.00 -5.33 20.24
N ARG A 321 -8.87 -5.90 20.66
CA ARG A 321 -8.79 -7.33 20.96
C ARG A 321 -9.49 -7.61 22.30
N ILE A 322 -10.46 -8.53 22.28
CA ILE A 322 -11.25 -8.94 23.43
C ILE A 322 -11.09 -10.45 23.60
N ASP A 323 -10.51 -10.89 24.69
CA ASP A 323 -10.45 -12.32 25.03
C ASP A 323 -11.85 -12.75 25.54
N VAL A 324 -12.60 -13.44 24.66
CA VAL A 324 -13.99 -13.86 24.93
C VAL A 324 -14.07 -15.21 25.67
N ALA A 325 -13.01 -16.02 25.56
CA ALA A 325 -12.83 -17.26 26.29
C ALA A 325 -11.35 -17.53 26.50
N ARG A 326 -10.97 -18.58 27.25
CA ARG A 326 -9.58 -18.90 27.57
C ARG A 326 -8.67 -18.99 26.34
N ASP A 327 -9.18 -19.53 25.25
CA ASP A 327 -8.40 -19.80 24.02
C ASP A 327 -9.00 -19.12 22.77
N MET A 328 -9.88 -18.13 22.96
CA MET A 328 -10.60 -17.47 21.88
C MET A 328 -10.63 -15.96 22.07
N TYR A 329 -10.45 -15.21 20.98
CA TYR A 329 -10.59 -13.75 20.97
C TYR A 329 -11.38 -13.25 19.77
N LEU A 330 -11.99 -12.10 19.93
CA LEU A 330 -12.53 -11.25 18.87
C LEU A 330 -11.74 -9.95 18.82
N GLU A 331 -11.51 -9.45 17.62
CA GLU A 331 -10.82 -8.18 17.40
C GLU A 331 -11.57 -7.36 16.34
N PRO A 332 -12.61 -6.59 16.74
CA PRO A 332 -13.19 -5.55 15.91
C PRO A 332 -12.12 -4.59 15.43
N HIS A 333 -12.25 -4.17 14.16
CA HIS A 333 -11.36 -3.23 13.48
C HIS A 333 -12.17 -2.13 12.80
N VAL A 334 -11.78 -0.88 13.01
CA VAL A 334 -12.33 0.28 12.29
C VAL A 334 -11.16 1.17 11.87
N ARG A 335 -11.05 1.44 10.56
CA ARG A 335 -10.12 2.40 10.01
C ARG A 335 -10.87 3.47 9.23
N TRP A 336 -10.55 4.72 9.50
CA TRP A 336 -10.99 5.87 8.74
C TRP A 336 -9.78 6.56 8.13
N TYR A 337 -9.90 6.92 6.86
CA TYR A 337 -8.87 7.60 6.08
C TYR A 337 -9.49 8.74 5.29
N ARG A 338 -8.78 9.84 5.15
CA ARG A 338 -9.14 10.97 4.29
C ARG A 338 -7.88 11.54 3.65
N GLN A 339 -7.97 11.96 2.38
CA GLN A 339 -6.92 12.75 1.72
C GLN A 339 -7.49 13.87 0.85
N SER A 340 -6.68 14.93 0.63
CA SER A 340 -6.87 15.91 -0.44
C SER A 340 -6.42 15.32 -1.78
N ALA A 341 -6.81 15.93 -2.89
CA ALA A 341 -6.24 15.62 -4.19
C ALA A 341 -4.80 16.13 -4.32
N ALA A 342 -4.03 15.51 -5.21
CA ALA A 342 -2.78 16.10 -5.68
C ALA A 342 -3.06 17.33 -6.53
N ASP A 343 -2.13 18.30 -6.53
CA ASP A 343 -2.28 19.58 -7.23
C ASP A 343 -2.46 19.43 -8.75
N PHE A 344 -1.93 18.34 -9.31
CA PHE A 344 -2.02 17.98 -10.73
C PHE A 344 -3.06 16.88 -11.02
N TYR A 345 -3.94 16.58 -10.05
CA TYR A 345 -5.04 15.65 -10.30
C TYR A 345 -6.16 16.32 -11.09
N HIS A 346 -6.54 15.71 -12.21
CA HIS A 346 -7.62 16.12 -13.08
C HIS A 346 -8.46 14.92 -13.49
N LEU A 347 -9.78 15.04 -13.48
CA LEU A 347 -10.66 14.01 -14.08
C LEU A 347 -10.49 13.95 -15.60
N TYR A 348 -10.29 15.11 -16.23
CA TYR A 348 -10.02 15.29 -17.67
C TYR A 348 -9.32 16.62 -17.89
N VAL A 349 -8.77 16.86 -19.08
CA VAL A 349 -8.24 18.15 -19.51
C VAL A 349 -9.09 18.72 -20.66
N ASN A 350 -9.26 20.05 -20.68
CA ASN A 350 -10.00 20.71 -21.77
C ASN A 350 -9.04 21.06 -22.90
N GLN A 351 -9.41 20.76 -24.16
CA GLN A 351 -8.61 21.05 -25.33
C GLN A 351 -8.33 22.55 -25.53
N ALA A 352 -9.24 23.42 -25.07
CA ALA A 352 -9.09 24.87 -25.20
C ALA A 352 -8.12 25.47 -24.19
N ASP A 353 -7.80 24.78 -23.12
CA ASP A 353 -6.87 25.24 -22.08
C ASP A 353 -5.41 24.84 -22.41
N PRO A 354 -4.43 25.62 -21.94
CA PRO A 354 -3.03 25.18 -22.00
C PRO A 354 -2.87 23.81 -21.31
N LEU A 355 -2.20 22.89 -21.97
CA LEU A 355 -1.93 21.58 -21.40
C LEU A 355 -1.03 21.70 -20.15
N PRO A 356 -1.45 21.19 -18.98
CA PRO A 356 -0.58 21.17 -17.79
C PRO A 356 0.70 20.36 -18.05
N THR A 357 1.80 20.76 -17.44
CA THR A 357 3.06 20.00 -17.46
C THR A 357 2.89 18.65 -16.78
N ASP A 358 2.24 18.67 -15.61
CA ASP A 358 1.90 17.47 -14.85
C ASP A 358 0.38 17.33 -14.76
N MET A 359 -0.10 16.11 -14.99
CA MET A 359 -1.54 15.79 -14.99
C MET A 359 -1.74 14.29 -14.79
N SER A 360 -2.70 13.92 -13.96
CA SER A 360 -3.07 12.53 -13.72
C SER A 360 -4.55 12.41 -13.40
N ALA A 361 -5.21 11.39 -13.95
CA ALA A 361 -6.56 10.97 -13.58
C ALA A 361 -6.55 9.73 -12.66
N ASP A 362 -5.44 9.43 -12.01
CA ASP A 362 -5.34 8.29 -11.10
C ASP A 362 -6.22 8.51 -9.87
N PRO A 363 -7.24 7.67 -9.62
CA PRO A 363 -8.12 7.82 -8.45
C PRO A 363 -7.39 7.79 -7.10
N ARG A 364 -6.16 7.26 -7.06
CA ARG A 364 -5.31 7.25 -5.86
C ARG A 364 -4.78 8.64 -5.51
N LEU A 365 -4.74 9.55 -6.48
CA LEU A 365 -4.33 10.96 -6.31
C LEU A 365 -5.52 11.89 -6.11
N ALA A 366 -6.76 11.41 -6.24
CA ALA A 366 -7.98 12.16 -5.99
C ALA A 366 -8.17 12.49 -4.51
N ALA A 367 -9.04 13.46 -4.22
CA ALA A 367 -9.57 13.63 -2.89
C ALA A 367 -10.64 12.57 -2.59
N PHE A 368 -10.49 11.85 -1.48
CA PHE A 368 -11.45 10.82 -1.07
C PHE A 368 -11.44 10.54 0.43
N THR A 369 -12.49 9.87 0.89
CA THR A 369 -12.56 9.26 2.22
C THR A 369 -12.60 7.73 2.05
N GLY A 370 -11.76 7.01 2.80
CA GLY A 370 -11.72 5.56 2.89
C GLY A 370 -12.18 5.09 4.26
N THR A 371 -12.99 4.03 4.32
CA THR A 371 -13.42 3.41 5.57
C THR A 371 -13.25 1.91 5.47
N THR A 372 -12.65 1.30 6.50
CA THR A 372 -12.61 -0.16 6.67
C THR A 372 -13.32 -0.51 7.97
N ILE A 373 -14.19 -1.50 7.93
CA ILE A 373 -14.86 -2.05 9.12
C ILE A 373 -14.73 -3.56 9.03
N GLY A 374 -14.29 -4.19 10.11
CA GLY A 374 -14.10 -5.62 10.12
C GLY A 374 -13.99 -6.23 11.49
N VAL A 375 -13.79 -7.54 11.49
CA VAL A 375 -13.56 -8.33 12.70
C VAL A 375 -12.60 -9.48 12.40
N LYS A 376 -11.67 -9.72 13.31
CA LYS A 376 -10.83 -10.92 13.33
C LYS A 376 -11.29 -11.80 14.50
N PHE A 377 -11.49 -13.07 14.22
CA PHE A 377 -11.68 -14.12 15.20
C PHE A 377 -10.42 -14.96 15.28
N GLY A 378 -9.94 -15.28 16.45
CA GLY A 378 -8.79 -16.17 16.65
C GLY A 378 -9.08 -17.21 17.71
N VAL A 379 -8.56 -18.41 17.48
CA VAL A 379 -8.66 -19.54 18.42
C VAL A 379 -7.30 -20.20 18.57
N LYS A 380 -6.87 -20.40 19.82
CA LYS A 380 -5.71 -21.24 20.12
C LYS A 380 -6.09 -22.70 19.93
N VAL A 381 -5.23 -23.42 19.23
CA VAL A 381 -5.37 -24.86 19.00
C VAL A 381 -4.22 -25.60 19.68
N ALA A 382 -4.30 -26.94 19.75
CA ALA A 382 -3.30 -27.75 20.44
C ALA A 382 -1.85 -27.43 20.00
N HIS A 383 -0.88 -27.55 20.92
CA HIS A 383 0.57 -27.41 20.66
C HIS A 383 1.02 -26.01 20.22
N SER A 384 0.61 -24.95 20.93
CA SER A 384 1.00 -23.55 20.64
C SER A 384 0.60 -23.01 19.27
N GLY A 385 -0.39 -23.60 18.62
CA GLY A 385 -0.96 -23.12 17.36
C GLY A 385 -2.08 -22.08 17.59
N GLU A 386 -2.26 -21.18 16.63
CA GLU A 386 -3.39 -20.24 16.55
C GLU A 386 -3.97 -20.26 15.13
N LEU A 387 -5.27 -20.45 15.01
CA LEU A 387 -6.02 -20.26 13.77
C LEU A 387 -6.79 -18.95 13.87
N SER A 388 -6.79 -18.16 12.81
CA SER A 388 -7.54 -16.91 12.75
C SER A 388 -8.30 -16.74 11.43
N LEU A 389 -9.44 -16.04 11.52
CA LEU A 389 -10.26 -15.61 10.37
C LEU A 389 -10.54 -14.12 10.54
N ARG A 390 -10.24 -13.33 9.48
CA ARG A 390 -10.55 -11.89 9.39
C ARG A 390 -11.50 -11.66 8.24
N LEU A 391 -12.52 -10.85 8.50
CA LEU A 391 -13.51 -10.40 7.53
C LEU A 391 -13.60 -8.88 7.62
N GLU A 392 -13.39 -8.17 6.50
CA GLU A 392 -13.43 -6.71 6.46
C GLU A 392 -14.12 -6.22 5.18
N GLU A 393 -14.82 -5.11 5.30
CA GLU A 393 -15.38 -4.33 4.19
C GLU A 393 -14.63 -3.00 4.08
N TYR A 394 -14.12 -2.72 2.89
CA TYR A 394 -13.48 -1.47 2.53
C TYR A 394 -14.39 -0.65 1.63
N GLN A 395 -14.49 0.65 1.89
CA GLN A 395 -15.18 1.59 1.01
C GLN A 395 -14.34 2.83 0.80
N GLN A 396 -14.11 3.21 -0.47
CA GLN A 396 -13.54 4.48 -0.89
C GLN A 396 -14.61 5.33 -1.56
N LYS A 397 -14.76 6.57 -1.09
CA LYS A 397 -15.71 7.57 -1.61
C LYS A 397 -14.94 8.79 -2.11
N PRO A 398 -14.73 8.93 -3.44
CA PRO A 398 -14.15 10.15 -4.00
C PRO A 398 -15.03 11.35 -3.78
N THR A 399 -14.42 12.53 -3.70
CA THR A 399 -15.13 13.82 -3.58
C THR A 399 -15.62 14.27 -4.95
N ASP A 400 -14.76 14.18 -5.98
CA ASP A 400 -15.04 14.65 -7.32
C ASP A 400 -15.47 13.47 -8.20
N ARG A 401 -16.75 13.47 -8.62
CA ARG A 401 -17.40 12.39 -9.36
C ARG A 401 -18.18 12.86 -10.58
N SER A 402 -18.34 14.15 -10.79
CA SER A 402 -19.21 14.71 -11.81
C SER A 402 -18.60 15.94 -12.47
N SER A 403 -19.14 16.31 -13.61
CA SER A 403 -18.77 17.53 -14.34
C SER A 403 -20.03 18.32 -14.72
N PRO A 404 -19.94 19.65 -14.77
CA PRO A 404 -21.03 20.51 -15.27
C PRO A 404 -21.13 20.49 -16.79
N LEU A 405 -20.16 19.95 -17.53
CA LEU A 405 -20.15 19.94 -19.00
C LEU A 405 -21.28 19.07 -19.54
N THR A 406 -21.97 19.53 -20.59
CA THR A 406 -23.22 18.95 -21.11
C THR A 406 -23.11 17.46 -21.44
N GLU A 407 -22.03 17.06 -22.12
CA GLU A 407 -21.82 15.66 -22.51
C GLU A 407 -21.46 14.74 -21.34
N LEU A 408 -21.01 15.32 -20.22
CA LEU A 408 -20.62 14.56 -19.01
C LEU A 408 -21.69 14.60 -17.91
N GLN A 409 -22.76 15.38 -18.10
CA GLN A 409 -23.85 15.44 -17.12
C GLN A 409 -24.49 14.07 -16.88
N GLY A 410 -24.66 13.71 -15.60
CA GLY A 410 -25.25 12.45 -15.19
C GLY A 410 -24.34 11.21 -15.32
N LEU A 411 -23.10 11.37 -15.79
CA LEU A 411 -22.10 10.31 -15.77
C LEU A 411 -21.34 10.35 -14.43
N ASP A 412 -21.04 9.16 -13.91
CA ASP A 412 -20.17 9.00 -12.74
C ASP A 412 -18.73 8.85 -13.23
N LEU A 413 -17.94 9.92 -13.11
CA LEU A 413 -16.57 9.98 -13.63
C LEU A 413 -15.54 9.30 -12.72
N ASN A 414 -15.92 9.05 -11.46
CA ASN A 414 -15.05 8.41 -10.47
C ASN A 414 -15.92 7.68 -9.41
N PRO A 415 -16.42 6.48 -9.70
CA PRO A 415 -17.45 5.81 -8.89
C PRO A 415 -16.98 5.38 -7.49
N GLY A 416 -15.68 5.42 -7.22
CA GLY A 416 -15.13 4.92 -5.97
C GLY A 416 -15.06 3.38 -5.95
N ILE A 417 -14.63 2.85 -4.81
CA ILE A 417 -14.34 1.41 -4.66
C ILE A 417 -15.06 0.88 -3.43
N LYS A 418 -15.61 -0.32 -3.55
CA LYS A 418 -16.04 -1.15 -2.41
C LYS A 418 -15.40 -2.52 -2.57
N GLY A 419 -14.85 -3.06 -1.49
CA GLY A 419 -14.18 -4.36 -1.54
C GLY A 419 -14.31 -5.12 -0.24
N THR A 420 -14.41 -6.44 -0.37
CA THR A 420 -14.44 -7.38 0.76
C THR A 420 -13.07 -8.02 0.90
N ILE A 421 -12.59 -8.12 2.12
CA ILE A 421 -11.33 -8.77 2.49
C ILE A 421 -11.66 -9.97 3.37
N VAL A 422 -11.14 -11.14 2.99
CA VAL A 422 -11.17 -12.35 3.80
C VAL A 422 -9.73 -12.82 3.99
N GLN A 423 -9.31 -13.07 5.23
CA GLN A 423 -7.99 -13.60 5.51
C GLN A 423 -8.10 -14.77 6.49
N ILE A 424 -7.47 -15.88 6.13
CA ILE A 424 -7.28 -17.03 7.03
C ILE A 424 -5.81 -17.04 7.41
N GLY A 425 -5.53 -17.15 8.71
CA GLY A 425 -4.16 -17.18 9.23
C GLY A 425 -3.93 -18.38 10.12
N TRP A 426 -2.75 -18.94 10.05
CA TRP A 426 -2.23 -19.97 10.93
C TRP A 426 -0.90 -19.55 11.49
N ARG A 427 -0.73 -19.68 12.80
CA ARG A 427 0.54 -19.45 13.52
C ARG A 427 0.88 -20.67 14.35
N GLN A 428 2.14 -21.08 14.33
CA GLN A 428 2.65 -22.23 15.06
C GLN A 428 4.06 -21.95 15.57
N GLU A 429 4.36 -22.46 16.77
CA GLU A 429 5.71 -22.54 17.34
C GLU A 429 6.20 -23.99 17.32
N PHE A 430 7.46 -24.20 16.87
CA PHE A 430 8.07 -25.53 16.71
C PHE A 430 9.34 -25.69 17.54
#